data_fe273b260df2c5b1e4eca995dd7353e2
#
_entry.id   fe273b260df2c5b1e4eca995dd7353e2
#
_cell.length_a   1.000
_cell.length_b   1.000
_cell.length_c   1.000
_cell.angle_alpha   90.00
_cell.angle_beta   90.00
_cell.angle_gamma   90.00
#
_symmetry.space_group_name_H-M   'P 1'
#
loop_
_entity.id
_entity.type
_entity.pdbx_description
1 polymer ?
#
loop_
_entity_poly.entity_id
_entity_poly.type
_entity_poly.pdbx_seq_one_letter_code
_entity_poly.pdbx_strand_id
1 'polypeptide(L)'
;MDLSPSIPSDPCALPEGCRTLGRSSGETLLAQRLSPWRRFGHGSTLLVVLAATRTAEHPGISAAGATPESRRFTALADAELLLEGPTGQRRWPLPPLPAGVTPALLSHVALCRLPLSPLLAAVGLEHPAPFPHLRLEPARWGPAECVSSGRAMPLARVERLWRQGMHLGARLRGPVLLTECVPGGTTTAQAVLSALGVCVGSLISGSAQQPPQSLKRMLVEQGLRLASLPDRPSPTA
;
A
#
# COMPACT_ATOMS: atom_id res chain seq x y z
N MET A 1 -0.12 33.19 7.53
CA MET A 1 1.00 32.44 8.12
C MET A 1 1.67 31.70 6.99
N ASP A 2 2.90 32.14 6.69
CA ASP A 2 3.72 31.46 5.67
C ASP A 2 4.25 30.16 6.30
N LEU A 3 3.70 29.02 5.87
CA LEU A 3 4.08 27.68 6.29
C LEU A 3 5.10 27.06 5.33
N SER A 4 5.86 27.87 4.61
CA SER A 4 6.96 27.36 3.80
C SER A 4 7.95 26.67 4.71
N PRO A 5 8.20 25.35 4.58
CA PRO A 5 9.20 24.68 5.41
C PRO A 5 10.56 25.30 5.11
N SER A 6 11.22 25.83 6.12
CA SER A 6 12.61 26.25 6.01
C SER A 6 13.45 25.03 5.66
N ILE A 7 14.01 25.04 4.46
CA ILE A 7 14.97 24.00 4.06
C ILE A 7 16.21 24.19 4.96
N PRO A 8 16.63 23.19 5.73
CA PRO A 8 17.82 23.30 6.56
C PRO A 8 19.02 23.71 5.72
N SER A 9 19.78 24.67 6.18
CA SER A 9 21.00 25.16 5.52
C SER A 9 22.10 24.08 5.46
N ASP A 10 22.07 23.15 6.42
CA ASP A 10 23.00 22.02 6.46
C ASP A 10 22.47 20.86 5.59
N PRO A 11 23.23 20.41 4.57
CA PRO A 11 22.87 19.29 3.75
C PRO A 11 22.70 17.97 4.50
N CYS A 12 23.22 17.84 5.71
CA CYS A 12 23.10 16.64 6.54
C CYS A 12 22.01 16.73 7.61
N ALA A 13 21.44 17.92 7.86
CA ALA A 13 20.46 18.09 8.90
C ALA A 13 19.13 17.41 8.55
N LEU A 14 18.60 16.62 9.47
CA LEU A 14 17.25 16.12 9.38
C LEU A 14 16.24 17.23 9.68
N PRO A 15 15.03 17.18 9.14
CA PRO A 15 13.96 18.06 9.54
C PRO A 15 13.72 17.96 11.06
N GLU A 16 13.26 19.06 11.67
CA GLU A 16 12.96 19.10 13.10
C GLU A 16 12.01 17.95 13.48
N GLY A 17 12.29 17.30 14.60
CA GLY A 17 11.52 16.13 15.06
C GLY A 17 11.89 14.80 14.39
N CYS A 18 12.70 14.80 13.33
CA CYS A 18 13.18 13.58 12.70
C CYS A 18 14.45 13.05 13.36
N ARG A 19 14.57 11.74 13.45
CA ARG A 19 15.76 11.06 13.94
C ARG A 19 16.05 9.79 13.14
N THR A 20 17.31 9.44 13.01
CA THR A 20 17.70 8.15 12.44
C THR A 20 17.54 7.05 13.49
N LEU A 21 17.07 5.89 13.04
CA LEU A 21 17.04 4.67 13.84
C LEU A 21 18.04 3.68 13.24
N GLY A 22 18.78 2.99 14.11
CA GLY A 22 19.77 2.00 13.70
C GLY A 22 21.23 2.46 13.89
N ARG A 23 22.17 1.62 13.45
CA ARG A 23 23.61 1.98 13.50
C ARG A 23 23.86 3.13 12.53
N SER A 24 24.45 4.20 13.03
CA SER A 24 24.84 5.36 12.22
C SER A 24 25.87 4.94 11.17
N SER A 25 25.44 4.75 9.95
CA SER A 25 26.32 4.95 8.81
C SER A 25 26.70 6.42 8.85
N GLY A 26 27.99 6.77 8.69
CA GLY A 26 28.46 8.14 8.87
C GLY A 26 27.58 9.20 8.20
N GLU A 27 27.53 10.40 8.78
CA GLU A 27 26.70 11.53 8.33
C GLU A 27 26.77 11.78 6.82
N THR A 28 27.93 11.57 6.20
CA THR A 28 28.15 11.71 4.76
C THR A 28 27.29 10.73 3.95
N LEU A 29 27.18 9.46 4.37
CA LEU A 29 26.35 8.47 3.68
C LEU A 29 24.88 8.78 3.83
N LEU A 30 24.44 9.27 4.98
CA LEU A 30 23.08 9.72 5.24
C LEU A 30 22.74 10.91 4.34
N ALA A 31 23.62 11.91 4.26
CA ALA A 31 23.44 13.07 3.40
C ALA A 31 23.31 12.68 1.92
N GLN A 32 24.17 11.78 1.44
CA GLN A 32 24.09 11.26 0.07
C GLN A 32 22.75 10.56 -0.21
N ARG A 33 22.25 9.75 0.73
CA ARG A 33 20.97 9.04 0.60
C ARG A 33 19.77 9.98 0.67
N LEU A 34 19.83 11.04 1.45
CA LEU A 34 18.75 12.02 1.60
C LEU A 34 18.77 13.10 0.49
N SER A 35 19.90 13.33 -0.14
CA SER A 35 20.04 14.37 -1.18
C SER A 35 18.98 14.29 -2.30
N PRO A 36 18.63 13.13 -2.88
CA PRO A 36 17.57 13.04 -3.87
C PRO A 36 16.19 13.43 -3.33
N TRP A 37 15.94 13.20 -2.03
CA TRP A 37 14.66 13.49 -1.38
C TRP A 37 14.48 14.95 -0.99
N ARG A 38 15.55 15.72 -0.90
CA ARG A 38 15.48 17.17 -0.63
C ARG A 38 14.81 17.96 -1.76
N ARG A 39 14.89 17.44 -2.97
CA ARG A 39 14.22 17.97 -4.15
C ARG A 39 13.00 17.13 -4.50
N PHE A 40 12.43 16.45 -3.50
CA PHE A 40 11.24 15.64 -3.71
C PHE A 40 10.12 16.50 -4.28
N GLY A 41 9.51 16.02 -5.38
CA GLY A 41 8.56 16.76 -6.17
C GLY A 41 9.08 17.12 -7.56
N HIS A 42 10.32 17.54 -7.69
CA HIS A 42 10.93 17.80 -8.99
C HIS A 42 11.57 16.52 -9.55
N GLY A 43 10.92 15.89 -10.54
CA GLY A 43 11.39 14.63 -11.13
C GLY A 43 11.18 13.39 -10.28
N SER A 44 10.45 13.51 -9.16
CA SER A 44 10.04 12.39 -8.34
C SER A 44 8.71 11.81 -8.82
N THR A 45 8.47 10.54 -8.53
CA THR A 45 7.21 9.86 -8.85
C THR A 45 6.53 9.39 -7.58
N LEU A 46 5.26 9.73 -7.40
CA LEU A 46 4.37 9.07 -6.44
C LEU A 46 3.59 7.99 -7.19
N LEU A 47 3.94 6.73 -6.98
CA LEU A 47 3.22 5.59 -7.56
C LEU A 47 2.26 5.01 -6.51
N VAL A 48 0.97 5.05 -6.81
CA VAL A 48 -0.09 4.54 -5.94
C VAL A 48 -0.69 3.29 -6.56
N VAL A 49 -0.48 2.15 -5.95
CA VAL A 49 -1.08 0.87 -6.38
C VAL A 49 -2.44 0.69 -5.75
N LEU A 50 -3.46 0.55 -6.60
CA LEU A 50 -4.84 0.31 -6.21
C LEU A 50 -5.19 -1.15 -6.51
N ALA A 51 -5.60 -1.89 -5.49
CA ALA A 51 -6.02 -3.28 -5.68
C ALA A 51 -7.20 -3.65 -4.77
N ALA A 52 -7.84 -4.77 -5.08
CA ALA A 52 -8.86 -5.38 -4.25
C ALA A 52 -8.53 -6.86 -4.00
N THR A 53 -8.95 -7.37 -2.86
CA THR A 53 -8.81 -8.79 -2.50
C THR A 53 -10.08 -9.30 -1.82
N ARG A 54 -10.45 -10.55 -2.08
CA ARG A 54 -11.56 -11.22 -1.37
C ARG A 54 -11.25 -11.41 0.12
N THR A 55 -9.99 -11.31 0.53
CA THR A 55 -9.61 -11.29 1.94
C THR A 55 -10.28 -10.16 2.71
N ALA A 56 -10.47 -9.00 2.07
CA ALA A 56 -11.14 -7.86 2.69
C ALA A 56 -12.62 -8.10 3.01
N GLU A 57 -13.24 -9.10 2.39
CA GLU A 57 -14.65 -9.41 2.56
C GLU A 57 -14.96 -10.19 3.85
N HIS A 58 -13.93 -10.70 4.54
CA HIS A 58 -14.16 -11.31 5.85
C HIS A 58 -14.66 -10.29 6.87
N PRO A 59 -15.75 -10.61 7.59
CA PRO A 59 -16.21 -9.75 8.68
C PRO A 59 -15.10 -9.49 9.70
N GLY A 60 -14.91 -8.24 10.10
CA GLY A 60 -13.94 -7.86 11.12
C GLY A 60 -12.47 -7.81 10.68
N ILE A 61 -12.12 -8.20 9.44
CA ILE A 61 -10.71 -8.22 9.00
C ILE A 61 -10.11 -6.83 8.80
N SER A 62 -10.94 -5.86 8.47
CA SER A 62 -10.51 -4.50 8.12
C SER A 62 -11.57 -3.47 8.50
N ALA A 63 -11.16 -2.31 8.96
CA ALA A 63 -12.00 -1.14 9.15
C ALA A 63 -12.04 -0.22 7.91
N ALA A 64 -11.40 -0.61 6.81
CA ALA A 64 -11.38 0.15 5.57
C ALA A 64 -12.72 0.07 4.80
N GLY A 65 -13.83 -0.05 5.48
CA GLY A 65 -15.19 -0.11 4.99
C GLY A 65 -16.12 -0.70 6.04
N ALA A 66 -17.32 -0.14 6.17
CA ALA A 66 -18.30 -0.54 7.19
C ALA A 66 -18.76 -1.98 7.00
N THR A 67 -18.89 -2.42 5.74
CA THR A 67 -19.34 -3.77 5.39
C THR A 67 -18.34 -4.45 4.43
N PRO A 68 -18.37 -5.78 4.33
CA PRO A 68 -17.58 -6.50 3.32
C PRO A 68 -17.77 -5.95 1.91
N GLU A 69 -19.00 -5.63 1.54
CA GLU A 69 -19.38 -5.12 0.20
C GLU A 69 -18.76 -3.73 -0.03
N SER A 70 -18.82 -2.84 0.96
CA SER A 70 -18.25 -1.49 0.82
C SER A 70 -16.73 -1.51 0.63
N ARG A 71 -16.05 -2.51 1.16
CA ARG A 71 -14.59 -2.65 1.02
C ARG A 71 -14.13 -2.95 -0.40
N ARG A 72 -15.03 -3.43 -1.27
CA ARG A 72 -14.75 -3.64 -2.70
C ARG A 72 -14.46 -2.33 -3.41
N PHE A 73 -14.99 -1.23 -2.92
CA PHE A 73 -14.89 0.09 -3.52
C PHE A 73 -13.85 0.98 -2.86
N THR A 74 -13.31 0.60 -1.71
CA THR A 74 -12.43 1.48 -0.91
C THR A 74 -11.26 2.03 -1.72
N ALA A 75 -10.57 1.19 -2.49
CA ALA A 75 -9.44 1.65 -3.29
C ALA A 75 -9.84 2.69 -4.35
N LEU A 76 -11.04 2.56 -4.93
CA LEU A 76 -11.58 3.52 -5.89
C LEU A 76 -12.00 4.83 -5.20
N ALA A 77 -12.71 4.72 -4.07
CA ALA A 77 -13.17 5.87 -3.31
C ALA A 77 -12.02 6.69 -2.73
N ASP A 78 -10.99 6.02 -2.22
CA ASP A 78 -9.78 6.67 -1.71
C ASP A 78 -8.97 7.33 -2.83
N ALA A 79 -8.92 6.71 -4.02
CA ALA A 79 -8.25 7.32 -5.16
C ALA A 79 -9.00 8.55 -5.69
N GLU A 80 -10.34 8.53 -5.74
CA GLU A 80 -11.13 9.72 -6.07
C GLU A 80 -10.90 10.84 -5.05
N LEU A 81 -10.87 10.50 -3.74
CA LEU A 81 -10.56 11.47 -2.69
C LEU A 81 -9.14 12.03 -2.82
N LEU A 82 -8.18 11.19 -3.15
CA LEU A 82 -6.79 11.61 -3.38
C LEU A 82 -6.68 12.61 -4.52
N LEU A 83 -7.41 12.41 -5.62
CA LEU A 83 -7.36 13.25 -6.82
C LEU A 83 -8.18 14.54 -6.67
N GLU A 84 -9.39 14.41 -6.18
CA GLU A 84 -10.40 15.48 -6.24
C GLU A 84 -10.60 16.20 -4.89
N GLY A 85 -10.07 15.62 -3.81
CA GLY A 85 -10.22 16.17 -2.46
C GLY A 85 -11.61 15.99 -1.86
N PRO A 86 -11.85 16.57 -0.67
CA PRO A 86 -13.06 16.30 0.11
C PRO A 86 -14.34 16.89 -0.53
N THR A 87 -14.22 17.92 -1.36
CA THR A 87 -15.34 18.61 -2.03
C THR A 87 -15.65 18.06 -3.42
N GLY A 88 -14.82 17.16 -3.94
CA GLY A 88 -15.01 16.54 -5.24
C GLY A 88 -16.26 15.63 -5.29
N GLN A 89 -16.84 15.51 -6.48
CA GLN A 89 -17.91 14.53 -6.71
C GLN A 89 -17.31 13.12 -6.77
N ARG A 90 -17.77 12.25 -5.88
CA ARG A 90 -17.35 10.86 -5.80
C ARG A 90 -18.43 9.92 -6.30
N ARG A 91 -18.03 8.94 -7.09
CA ARG A 91 -18.93 7.84 -7.51
C ARG A 91 -19.14 6.85 -6.38
N TRP A 92 -18.12 6.67 -5.55
CA TRP A 92 -18.10 5.70 -4.47
C TRP A 92 -18.10 6.44 -3.13
N PRO A 93 -19.07 6.19 -2.25
CA PRO A 93 -19.07 6.77 -0.93
C PRO A 93 -17.88 6.27 -0.13
N LEU A 94 -17.17 7.16 0.53
CA LEU A 94 -16.17 6.76 1.51
C LEU A 94 -16.90 6.05 2.65
N PRO A 95 -16.43 4.88 3.07
CA PRO A 95 -17.03 4.22 4.21
C PRO A 95 -16.83 5.07 5.46
N PRO A 96 -17.86 5.19 6.34
CA PRO A 96 -17.69 5.83 7.62
C PRO A 96 -16.66 5.05 8.43
N LEU A 97 -15.58 5.72 8.82
CA LEU A 97 -14.56 5.13 9.67
C LEU A 97 -14.89 5.45 11.13
N PRO A 98 -15.23 4.47 11.97
CA PRO A 98 -15.46 4.69 13.38
C PRO A 98 -14.24 5.28 14.09
N ALA A 99 -13.06 5.09 13.51
CA ALA A 99 -11.77 5.44 14.10
C ALA A 99 -11.18 6.76 13.59
N GLY A 100 -11.81 7.45 12.62
CA GLY A 100 -11.27 8.71 12.11
C GLY A 100 -11.27 8.84 10.58
N VAL A 101 -10.38 9.68 10.08
CA VAL A 101 -10.27 10.08 8.68
C VAL A 101 -9.45 9.08 7.88
N THR A 102 -9.86 8.82 6.64
CA THR A 102 -9.05 7.97 5.74
C THR A 102 -7.67 8.59 5.46
N PRO A 103 -6.59 7.78 5.42
CA PRO A 103 -5.25 8.25 5.03
C PRO A 103 -5.20 8.96 3.67
N ALA A 104 -6.13 8.66 2.77
CA ALA A 104 -6.22 9.31 1.47
C ALA A 104 -6.43 10.84 1.57
N LEU A 105 -7.17 11.31 2.58
CA LEU A 105 -7.33 12.75 2.80
C LEU A 105 -6.04 13.41 3.24
N LEU A 106 -5.28 12.78 4.13
CA LEU A 106 -3.97 13.30 4.55
C LEU A 106 -3.01 13.36 3.36
N SER A 107 -3.02 12.32 2.53
CA SER A 107 -2.23 12.26 1.29
C SER A 107 -2.64 13.36 0.30
N HIS A 108 -3.96 13.61 0.14
CA HIS A 108 -4.45 14.70 -0.69
C HIS A 108 -3.93 16.06 -0.21
N VAL A 109 -4.03 16.35 1.09
CA VAL A 109 -3.52 17.61 1.67
C VAL A 109 -2.02 17.76 1.45
N ALA A 110 -1.25 16.69 1.57
CA ALA A 110 0.18 16.71 1.29
C ALA A 110 0.45 17.00 -0.20
N LEU A 111 -0.30 16.38 -1.12
CA LEU A 111 -0.16 16.62 -2.56
C LEU A 111 -0.51 18.06 -2.97
N CYS A 112 -1.44 18.70 -2.29
CA CYS A 112 -1.71 20.14 -2.51
C CYS A 112 -0.52 21.05 -2.17
N ARG A 113 0.48 20.55 -1.45
CA ARG A 113 1.70 21.30 -1.04
C ARG A 113 2.95 20.84 -1.79
N LEU A 114 2.88 19.73 -2.51
CA LEU A 114 4.00 19.15 -3.23
C LEU A 114 3.78 19.26 -4.75
N PRO A 115 4.80 19.58 -5.54
CA PRO A 115 4.70 19.60 -6.99
C PRO A 115 4.73 18.16 -7.55
N LEU A 116 3.79 17.33 -7.10
CA LEU A 116 3.66 15.93 -7.46
C LEU A 116 2.26 15.63 -7.97
N SER A 117 2.21 14.89 -9.06
CA SER A 117 0.96 14.26 -9.51
C SER A 117 1.03 12.75 -9.23
N PRO A 118 0.03 12.14 -8.61
CA PRO A 118 0.04 10.71 -8.34
C PRO A 118 -0.12 9.93 -9.66
N LEU A 119 0.75 8.95 -9.87
CA LEU A 119 0.63 7.96 -10.91
C LEU A 119 -0.13 6.76 -10.33
N LEU A 120 -1.38 6.60 -10.72
CA LEU A 120 -2.23 5.53 -10.22
C LEU A 120 -2.00 4.26 -11.04
N ALA A 121 -1.88 3.11 -10.39
CA ALA A 121 -1.77 1.82 -11.05
C ALA A 121 -2.85 0.87 -10.54
N ALA A 122 -3.70 0.38 -11.44
CA ALA A 122 -4.83 -0.49 -11.10
C ALA A 122 -4.48 -1.97 -11.30
N VAL A 123 -4.72 -2.76 -10.27
CA VAL A 123 -4.49 -4.22 -10.23
C VAL A 123 -5.68 -4.90 -9.56
N GLY A 124 -6.42 -5.73 -10.29
CA GLY A 124 -7.48 -6.57 -9.71
C GLY A 124 -8.58 -5.80 -8.98
N LEU A 125 -9.00 -4.67 -9.50
CA LEU A 125 -10.13 -3.94 -8.96
C LEU A 125 -11.44 -4.65 -9.31
N GLU A 126 -12.44 -4.54 -8.43
CA GLU A 126 -13.80 -5.08 -8.69
C GLU A 126 -14.49 -4.33 -9.84
N HIS A 127 -14.26 -3.01 -9.90
CA HIS A 127 -14.81 -2.14 -10.93
C HIS A 127 -13.71 -1.37 -11.66
N PRO A 128 -13.93 -1.01 -12.93
CA PRO A 128 -13.00 -0.16 -13.66
C PRO A 128 -12.81 1.20 -12.97
N ALA A 129 -11.57 1.64 -12.85
CA ALA A 129 -11.27 2.96 -12.32
C ALA A 129 -11.75 4.06 -13.29
N PRO A 130 -12.54 5.05 -12.80
CA PRO A 130 -13.12 6.10 -13.64
C PRO A 130 -12.16 7.26 -13.94
N PHE A 131 -10.91 7.19 -13.51
CA PHE A 131 -9.88 8.20 -13.63
C PHE A 131 -8.68 7.66 -14.42
N PRO A 132 -7.77 8.51 -14.92
CA PRO A 132 -6.56 8.09 -15.61
C PRO A 132 -5.68 7.21 -14.71
N HIS A 133 -5.28 6.04 -15.21
CA HIS A 133 -4.45 5.09 -14.47
C HIS A 133 -3.65 4.18 -15.39
N LEU A 134 -2.57 3.63 -14.87
CA LEU A 134 -1.84 2.55 -15.52
C LEU A 134 -2.62 1.24 -15.31
N ARG A 135 -2.93 0.57 -16.41
CA ARG A 135 -3.53 -0.77 -16.38
C ARG A 135 -2.42 -1.81 -16.45
N LEU A 136 -2.11 -2.44 -15.34
CA LEU A 136 -1.04 -3.45 -15.28
C LEU A 136 -1.53 -4.85 -15.68
N GLU A 137 -2.85 -5.07 -15.68
CA GLU A 137 -3.48 -6.33 -16.09
C GLU A 137 -4.87 -6.11 -16.68
N PRO A 138 -5.44 -7.11 -17.38
CA PRO A 138 -6.81 -7.04 -17.87
C PRO A 138 -7.83 -6.87 -16.73
N ALA A 139 -8.75 -5.93 -16.85
CA ALA A 139 -9.77 -5.66 -15.82
C ALA A 139 -10.66 -6.90 -15.51
N ARG A 140 -10.87 -7.79 -16.50
CA ARG A 140 -11.65 -9.01 -16.33
C ARG A 140 -11.12 -10.01 -15.30
N TRP A 141 -9.86 -9.84 -14.86
CA TRP A 141 -9.29 -10.75 -13.86
C TRP A 141 -9.79 -10.47 -12.45
N GLY A 142 -10.31 -9.27 -12.19
CA GLY A 142 -10.90 -8.89 -10.91
C GLY A 142 -9.97 -9.05 -9.70
N PRO A 143 -10.54 -8.97 -8.49
CA PRO A 143 -9.81 -9.12 -7.24
C PRO A 143 -9.08 -10.46 -7.11
N ALA A 144 -8.01 -10.46 -6.32
CA ALA A 144 -7.40 -11.70 -5.87
C ALA A 144 -8.36 -12.44 -4.93
N GLU A 145 -8.34 -13.78 -4.96
CA GLU A 145 -9.10 -14.61 -4.04
C GLU A 145 -8.60 -14.45 -2.60
N CYS A 146 -9.40 -14.91 -1.62
CA CYS A 146 -8.99 -14.83 -0.24
C CYS A 146 -7.72 -15.64 0.02
N VAL A 147 -6.80 -15.09 0.79
CA VAL A 147 -5.54 -15.78 1.17
C VAL A 147 -5.81 -17.12 1.87
N SER A 148 -6.93 -17.26 2.55
CA SER A 148 -7.32 -18.51 3.21
C SER A 148 -7.57 -19.67 2.25
N SER A 149 -7.78 -19.40 0.96
CA SER A 149 -7.95 -20.42 -0.07
C SER A 149 -6.64 -21.18 -0.41
N GLY A 150 -5.49 -20.62 -0.05
CA GLY A 150 -4.17 -21.13 -0.49
C GLY A 150 -3.91 -20.94 -1.99
N ARG A 151 -4.82 -20.29 -2.72
CA ARG A 151 -4.79 -20.09 -4.18
C ARG A 151 -5.23 -18.67 -4.54
N ALA A 152 -4.78 -17.67 -3.78
CA ALA A 152 -5.22 -16.29 -3.95
C ALA A 152 -5.01 -15.74 -5.38
N MET A 153 -3.97 -16.22 -6.06
CA MET A 153 -3.67 -15.86 -7.45
C MET A 153 -3.03 -17.01 -8.21
N PRO A 154 -3.37 -17.24 -9.49
CA PRO A 154 -2.62 -18.15 -10.35
C PRO A 154 -1.17 -17.68 -10.52
N LEU A 155 -0.20 -18.60 -10.51
CA LEU A 155 1.22 -18.29 -10.68
C LEU A 155 1.49 -17.43 -11.93
N ALA A 156 0.89 -17.79 -13.06
CA ALA A 156 1.05 -17.05 -14.31
C ALA A 156 0.60 -15.57 -14.21
N ARG A 157 -0.41 -15.28 -13.37
CA ARG A 157 -0.83 -13.89 -13.08
C ARG A 157 0.23 -13.16 -12.26
N VAL A 158 0.79 -13.81 -11.24
CA VAL A 158 1.87 -13.26 -10.41
C VAL A 158 3.09 -12.93 -11.26
N GLU A 159 3.55 -13.88 -12.10
CA GLU A 159 4.69 -13.69 -13.00
C GLU A 159 4.47 -12.56 -14.00
N ARG A 160 3.26 -12.44 -14.52
CA ARG A 160 2.90 -11.34 -15.41
C ARG A 160 3.00 -10.00 -14.70
N LEU A 161 2.42 -9.87 -13.49
CA LEU A 161 2.48 -8.65 -12.69
C LEU A 161 3.91 -8.29 -12.31
N TRP A 162 4.71 -9.30 -11.96
CA TRP A 162 6.14 -9.11 -11.70
C TRP A 162 6.86 -8.50 -12.91
N ARG A 163 6.66 -9.08 -14.09
CA ARG A 163 7.25 -8.54 -15.34
C ARG A 163 6.78 -7.12 -15.63
N GLN A 164 5.49 -6.83 -15.45
CA GLN A 164 4.95 -5.47 -15.62
C GLN A 164 5.58 -4.49 -14.62
N GLY A 165 5.73 -4.89 -13.36
CA GLY A 165 6.42 -4.10 -12.34
C GLY A 165 7.87 -3.80 -12.71
N MET A 166 8.61 -4.80 -13.20
CA MET A 166 10.00 -4.62 -13.68
C MET A 166 10.08 -3.63 -14.85
N HIS A 167 9.18 -3.76 -15.83
CA HIS A 167 9.13 -2.85 -16.98
C HIS A 167 8.75 -1.42 -16.56
N LEU A 168 7.83 -1.26 -15.63
CA LEU A 168 7.46 0.05 -15.09
C LEU A 168 8.65 0.65 -14.34
N GLY A 169 9.24 -0.09 -13.42
CA GLY A 169 10.38 0.36 -12.62
C GLY A 169 11.57 0.82 -13.47
N ALA A 170 11.86 0.11 -14.57
CA ALA A 170 12.93 0.48 -15.50
C ALA A 170 12.70 1.83 -16.22
N ARG A 171 11.47 2.30 -16.28
CA ARG A 171 11.09 3.57 -16.91
C ARG A 171 10.99 4.74 -15.94
N LEU A 172 10.86 4.47 -14.65
CA LEU A 172 10.81 5.50 -13.63
C LEU A 172 12.19 6.15 -13.47
N ARG A 173 12.18 7.47 -13.35
CA ARG A 173 13.40 8.26 -13.16
C ARG A 173 13.32 8.98 -11.81
N GLY A 174 14.45 9.15 -11.17
CA GLY A 174 14.52 9.85 -9.90
C GLY A 174 13.91 9.09 -8.71
N PRO A 175 13.66 9.76 -7.59
CA PRO A 175 13.07 9.16 -6.41
C PRO A 175 11.63 8.67 -6.67
N VAL A 176 11.30 7.51 -6.14
CA VAL A 176 9.95 6.93 -6.25
C VAL A 176 9.40 6.71 -4.85
N LEU A 177 8.26 7.32 -4.56
CA LEU A 177 7.44 6.99 -3.39
C LEU A 177 6.39 5.98 -3.82
N LEU A 178 6.56 4.74 -3.37
CA LEU A 178 5.63 3.65 -3.64
C LEU A 178 4.63 3.55 -2.48
N THR A 179 3.36 3.68 -2.81
CA THR A 179 2.25 3.56 -1.86
C THR A 179 1.19 2.60 -2.39
N GLU A 180 0.30 2.17 -1.52
CA GLU A 180 -0.76 1.26 -1.90
C GLU A 180 -2.08 1.61 -1.19
N CYS A 181 -3.20 1.28 -1.83
CA CYS A 181 -4.52 1.19 -1.21
C CYS A 181 -5.12 -0.17 -1.56
N VAL A 182 -4.97 -1.12 -0.63
CA VAL A 182 -5.42 -2.50 -0.80
C VAL A 182 -6.13 -2.97 0.48
N PRO A 183 -7.47 -2.90 0.54
CA PRO A 183 -8.21 -3.48 1.66
C PRO A 183 -7.85 -4.96 1.86
N GLY A 184 -7.52 -5.33 3.10
CA GLY A 184 -7.02 -6.68 3.41
C GLY A 184 -5.54 -6.91 3.06
N GLY A 185 -4.83 -5.93 2.51
CA GLY A 185 -3.43 -6.02 2.08
C GLY A 185 -2.47 -6.43 3.19
N THR A 186 -2.67 -5.96 4.41
CA THR A 186 -1.84 -6.35 5.56
C THR A 186 -1.93 -7.85 5.88
N THR A 187 -3.09 -8.49 5.69
CA THR A 187 -3.25 -9.94 5.85
C THR A 187 -2.57 -10.69 4.71
N THR A 188 -2.63 -10.15 3.49
CA THR A 188 -1.89 -10.68 2.34
C THR A 188 -0.38 -10.61 2.57
N ALA A 189 0.13 -9.49 3.07
CA ALA A 189 1.54 -9.34 3.42
C ALA A 189 1.97 -10.36 4.49
N GLN A 190 1.15 -10.56 5.53
CA GLN A 190 1.39 -11.59 6.55
C GLN A 190 1.46 -12.99 5.93
N ALA A 191 0.53 -13.32 5.03
CA ALA A 191 0.52 -14.62 4.38
C ALA A 191 1.79 -14.87 3.55
N VAL A 192 2.21 -13.88 2.75
CA VAL A 192 3.42 -13.98 1.93
C VAL A 192 4.67 -14.12 2.80
N LEU A 193 4.85 -13.27 3.80
CA LEU A 193 6.01 -13.33 4.69
C LEU A 193 6.05 -14.63 5.48
N SER A 194 4.90 -15.09 5.99
CA SER A 194 4.82 -16.39 6.67
C SER A 194 5.11 -17.55 5.71
N ALA A 195 4.69 -17.46 4.44
CA ALA A 195 5.04 -18.42 3.41
C ALA A 195 6.54 -18.49 3.15
N LEU A 196 7.23 -17.38 3.26
CA LEU A 196 8.70 -17.28 3.15
C LEU A 196 9.44 -17.68 4.43
N GLY A 197 8.74 -18.08 5.50
CA GLY A 197 9.34 -18.46 6.79
C GLY A 197 9.63 -17.28 7.73
N VAL A 198 9.18 -16.07 7.40
CA VAL A 198 9.40 -14.89 8.25
C VAL A 198 8.30 -14.78 9.31
N CYS A 199 8.67 -14.78 10.59
CA CYS A 199 7.74 -14.63 11.71
C CYS A 199 7.32 -13.17 11.88
N VAL A 200 6.13 -12.82 11.43
CA VAL A 200 5.62 -11.43 11.48
C VAL A 200 4.26 -11.29 12.17
N GLY A 201 3.73 -12.34 12.74
CA GLY A 201 2.35 -12.37 13.25
C GLY A 201 1.99 -11.26 14.24
N SER A 202 2.94 -10.81 15.06
CA SER A 202 2.75 -9.71 16.03
C SER A 202 3.14 -8.34 15.46
N LEU A 203 3.75 -8.28 14.27
CA LEU A 203 4.29 -7.06 13.68
C LEU A 203 3.37 -6.46 12.60
N ILE A 204 2.32 -7.19 12.20
CA ILE A 204 1.40 -6.74 11.17
C ILE A 204 0.27 -5.92 11.79
N SER A 205 0.19 -4.67 11.38
CA SER A 205 -0.89 -3.76 11.76
C SER A 205 -2.17 -3.98 10.94
N GLY A 206 -3.14 -3.08 11.08
CA GLY A 206 -4.38 -3.07 10.31
C GLY A 206 -5.04 -1.71 10.41
N SER A 207 -6.12 -1.50 9.67
CA SER A 207 -6.90 -0.27 9.68
C SER A 207 -7.77 -0.09 10.93
N ALA A 208 -7.99 -1.13 11.73
CA ALA A 208 -8.73 -1.04 12.99
C ALA A 208 -7.83 -0.55 14.12
N GLN A 209 -8.41 0.16 15.11
CA GLN A 209 -7.69 0.58 16.33
C GLN A 209 -7.09 -0.63 17.07
N GLN A 210 -7.82 -1.74 17.09
CA GLN A 210 -7.33 -3.03 17.56
C GLN A 210 -7.30 -3.99 16.36
N PRO A 211 -6.13 -4.22 15.76
CA PRO A 211 -6.01 -5.13 14.63
C PRO A 211 -6.49 -6.54 15.00
N PRO A 212 -7.28 -7.21 14.13
CA PRO A 212 -7.85 -8.53 14.41
C PRO A 212 -6.81 -9.65 14.23
N GLN A 213 -5.78 -9.68 15.09
CA GLN A 213 -4.61 -10.55 14.93
C GLN A 213 -4.98 -12.04 14.92
N SER A 214 -5.94 -12.46 15.75
CA SER A 214 -6.39 -13.87 15.78
C SER A 214 -7.05 -14.28 14.47
N LEU A 215 -7.92 -13.43 13.93
CA LEU A 215 -8.57 -13.68 12.64
C LEU A 215 -7.56 -13.72 11.49
N LYS A 216 -6.63 -12.77 11.44
CA LYS A 216 -5.56 -12.75 10.44
C LYS A 216 -4.73 -14.02 10.48
N ARG A 217 -4.30 -14.42 11.68
CA ARG A 217 -3.53 -15.65 11.88
C ARG A 217 -4.30 -16.88 11.39
N MET A 218 -5.56 -17.02 11.77
CA MET A 218 -6.41 -18.13 11.35
C MET A 218 -6.50 -18.23 9.82
N LEU A 219 -6.77 -17.12 9.13
CA LEU A 219 -6.87 -17.09 7.67
C LEU A 219 -5.54 -17.44 6.98
N VAL A 220 -4.44 -16.92 7.52
CA VAL A 220 -3.09 -17.19 7.00
C VAL A 220 -2.73 -18.66 7.19
N GLU A 221 -2.90 -19.20 8.39
CA GLU A 221 -2.61 -20.62 8.68
C GLU A 221 -3.45 -21.56 7.83
N GLN A 222 -4.73 -21.25 7.64
CA GLN A 222 -5.60 -22.02 6.74
C GLN A 222 -5.05 -22.01 5.32
N GLY A 223 -4.72 -20.81 4.78
CA GLY A 223 -4.18 -20.68 3.45
C GLY A 223 -2.87 -21.43 3.26
N LEU A 224 -1.96 -21.33 4.23
CA LEU A 224 -0.67 -22.04 4.18
C LEU A 224 -0.83 -23.56 4.18
N ARG A 225 -1.78 -24.10 4.97
CA ARG A 225 -2.08 -25.54 4.93
C ARG A 225 -2.61 -25.98 3.58
N LEU A 226 -3.50 -25.20 2.97
CA LEU A 226 -4.11 -25.52 1.66
C LEU A 226 -3.17 -25.30 0.48
N ALA A 227 -2.19 -24.42 0.62
CA ALA A 227 -1.23 -24.13 -0.44
C ALA A 227 -0.24 -25.25 -0.71
N SER A 228 -0.16 -26.29 0.15
CA SER A 228 0.76 -27.43 0.01
C SER A 228 2.18 -27.00 -0.32
N LEU A 229 2.69 -26.00 0.41
CA LEU A 229 4.04 -25.49 0.19
C LEU A 229 5.07 -26.59 0.48
N PRO A 230 6.18 -26.65 -0.32
CA PRO A 230 7.26 -27.59 -0.03
C PRO A 230 7.82 -27.33 1.38
N ASP A 231 8.44 -28.38 1.96
CA ASP A 231 9.03 -28.33 3.29
C ASP A 231 9.91 -27.08 3.44
N ARG A 232 9.55 -26.27 4.43
CA ARG A 232 10.27 -25.03 4.71
C ARG A 232 11.56 -25.35 5.45
N PRO A 233 12.67 -24.69 5.12
CA PRO A 233 13.78 -24.67 6.04
C PRO A 233 13.28 -24.09 7.35
N SER A 234 13.45 -24.85 8.46
CA SER A 234 13.12 -24.37 9.81
C SER A 234 13.84 -23.02 10.01
N PRO A 235 13.19 -21.97 10.49
CA PRO A 235 13.92 -20.77 10.83
C PRO A 235 14.93 -21.18 11.90
N THR A 236 16.20 -21.10 11.55
CA THR A 236 17.27 -21.25 12.52
C THR A 236 17.07 -20.20 13.60
N ALA A 237 16.90 -20.69 14.84
CA ALA A 237 16.71 -19.90 16.04
C ALA A 237 17.85 -18.88 16.25
#